data_97c8520adc338e2f96fc9a68e3db4e1a
#
_entry.id   97c8520adc338e2f96fc9a68e3db4e1a
#
_cell.length_a   1.000
_cell.length_b   1.000
_cell.length_c   1.000
_cell.angle_alpha   90.00
_cell.angle_beta   90.00
_cell.angle_gamma   90.00
#
_symmetry.space_group_name_H-M   'P 1'
#
loop_
_entity.id
_entity.type
_entity.pdbx_description
1 polymer ?
#
loop_
_entity_poly.entity_id
_entity_poly.type
_entity_poly.pdbx_seq_one_letter_code
_entity_poly.pdbx_strand_id
1 'polypeptide(L)'
;MEFEIPLVSLIMLILLIVFYLSKENLKLIQNKIFKVILISSLLEAFLNFLVHLICSVRHYEILISIPYYNFFNLLNKVLVILFIIIFESLFCYVLVISSGSSKIKSKKVRVPLLIVNILSLIVLSFSKISIINANTAINVVGSTPTFGYFMIGVFVTLSLIVTIKNMRNIDKRYLPIIVIFILLIICYAVTIFIPGMILYDLSLTILCYLMFFTIENPDAKMLREVYKAKEISDNANYEKEIFIYN
;
A
#
# COMPACT_ATOMS: atom_id res chain seq x y z
N MET A 1 15.43 3.75 19.94
CA MET A 1 15.38 3.59 18.46
C MET A 1 14.22 2.72 17.95
N GLU A 2 13.73 1.71 18.68
CA GLU A 2 12.72 0.76 18.13
C GLU A 2 11.35 1.39 17.83
N PHE A 3 10.91 2.40 18.57
CA PHE A 3 9.60 3.06 18.35
C PHE A 3 9.68 4.39 17.60
N GLU A 4 10.87 4.95 17.42
CA GLU A 4 11.06 6.27 16.80
C GLU A 4 10.69 6.25 15.31
N ILE A 5 11.09 5.20 14.58
CA ILE A 5 10.80 5.06 13.13
C ILE A 5 9.30 4.92 12.88
N PRO A 6 8.56 4.01 13.56
CA PRO A 6 7.10 3.93 13.44
C PRO A 6 6.41 5.25 13.83
N LEU A 7 6.89 5.96 14.86
CA LEU A 7 6.32 7.25 15.26
C LEU A 7 6.50 8.32 14.18
N VAL A 8 7.71 8.44 13.61
CA VAL A 8 7.98 9.38 12.52
C VAL A 8 7.11 9.06 11.31
N SER A 9 7.01 7.79 10.92
CA SER A 9 6.17 7.33 9.82
C SER A 9 4.70 7.68 10.06
N LEU A 10 4.21 7.48 11.27
CA LEU A 10 2.83 7.82 11.67
C LEU A 10 2.56 9.32 11.54
N ILE A 11 3.45 10.17 12.07
CA ILE A 11 3.33 11.63 11.98
C ILE A 11 3.32 12.08 10.52
N MET A 12 4.23 11.55 9.70
CA MET A 12 4.30 11.88 8.27
C MET A 12 3.03 11.46 7.53
N LEU A 13 2.47 10.28 7.82
CA LEU A 13 1.22 9.82 7.20
C LEU A 13 0.01 10.67 7.63
N ILE A 14 -0.06 11.10 8.90
CA ILE A 14 -1.09 12.02 9.36
C ILE A 14 -1.02 13.35 8.60
N LEU A 15 0.18 13.93 8.45
CA LEU A 15 0.37 15.14 7.66
C LEU A 15 -0.07 14.95 6.21
N LEU A 16 0.29 13.83 5.60
CA LEU A 16 -0.11 13.52 4.23
C LEU A 16 -1.63 13.40 4.08
N ILE A 17 -2.32 12.81 5.05
CA ILE A 17 -3.79 12.72 5.06
C ILE A 17 -4.41 14.12 5.16
N VAL A 18 -3.90 14.99 6.02
CA VAL A 18 -4.40 16.38 6.13
C VAL A 18 -4.24 17.09 4.78
N PHE A 19 -3.08 16.98 4.12
CA PHE A 19 -2.88 17.52 2.77
C PHE A 19 -3.80 16.90 1.72
N TYR A 20 -4.01 15.59 1.78
CA TYR A 20 -4.88 14.89 0.84
C TYR A 20 -6.35 15.31 1.00
N LEU A 21 -6.83 15.49 2.23
CA LEU A 21 -8.20 15.90 2.52
C LEU A 21 -8.47 17.39 2.23
N SER A 22 -7.45 18.24 2.34
CA SER A 22 -7.58 19.67 2.03
C SER A 22 -7.70 19.97 0.53
N LYS A 23 -7.41 19.00 -0.33
CA LYS A 23 -7.49 19.14 -1.79
C LYS A 23 -8.81 18.60 -2.34
N GLU A 24 -9.34 19.26 -3.38
CA GLU A 24 -10.45 18.73 -4.16
C GLU A 24 -10.02 17.45 -4.90
N ASN A 25 -10.47 16.29 -4.42
CA ASN A 25 -10.16 15.01 -5.00
C ASN A 25 -11.03 14.72 -6.24
N LEU A 26 -10.38 14.57 -7.39
CA LEU A 26 -11.05 14.09 -8.59
C LEU A 26 -11.62 12.67 -8.35
N LYS A 27 -12.86 12.42 -8.80
CA LYS A 27 -13.56 11.11 -8.62
C LYS A 27 -12.96 9.98 -9.51
N LEU A 28 -11.63 9.93 -9.61
CA LEU A 28 -10.92 8.91 -10.39
C LEU A 28 -10.75 7.63 -9.58
N ILE A 29 -10.73 6.49 -10.27
CA ILE A 29 -10.50 5.17 -9.64
C ILE A 29 -9.11 5.13 -8.98
N GLN A 30 -8.10 5.75 -9.59
CA GLN A 30 -6.74 5.86 -9.02
C GLN A 30 -6.75 6.52 -7.64
N ASN A 31 -7.51 7.62 -7.47
CA ASN A 31 -7.63 8.32 -6.19
C ASN A 31 -8.35 7.47 -5.13
N LYS A 32 -9.32 6.66 -5.55
CA LYS A 32 -10.00 5.72 -4.63
C LYS A 32 -9.04 4.64 -4.15
N ILE A 33 -8.23 4.07 -5.03
CA ILE A 33 -7.21 3.07 -4.68
C ILE A 33 -6.17 3.69 -3.78
N PHE A 34 -5.67 4.87 -4.12
CA PHE A 34 -4.70 5.60 -3.29
C PHE A 34 -5.25 5.88 -1.88
N LYS A 35 -6.52 6.27 -1.77
CA LYS A 35 -7.18 6.46 -0.47
C LYS A 35 -7.18 5.18 0.37
N VAL A 36 -7.41 4.03 -0.23
CA VAL A 36 -7.34 2.73 0.47
C VAL A 36 -5.91 2.48 0.97
N ILE A 37 -4.89 2.66 0.11
CA ILE A 37 -3.49 2.49 0.48
C ILE A 37 -3.13 3.43 1.64
N LEU A 38 -3.48 4.71 1.54
CA LEU A 38 -3.16 5.72 2.54
C LEU A 38 -3.78 5.42 3.92
N ILE A 39 -5.07 5.05 3.94
CA ILE A 39 -5.77 4.70 5.19
C ILE A 39 -5.19 3.41 5.79
N SER A 40 -4.95 2.39 4.95
CA SER A 40 -4.38 1.12 5.42
C SER A 40 -2.95 1.29 5.94
N SER A 41 -2.13 2.13 5.29
CA SER A 41 -0.78 2.45 5.77
C SER A 41 -0.78 3.24 7.07
N LEU A 42 -1.74 4.15 7.27
CA LEU A 42 -1.89 4.86 8.54
C LEU A 42 -2.26 3.90 9.67
N LEU A 43 -3.24 3.02 9.43
CA LEU A 43 -3.65 2.02 10.43
C LEU A 43 -2.51 1.05 10.75
N GLU A 44 -1.77 0.64 9.75
CA GLU A 44 -0.60 -0.23 9.90
C GLU A 44 0.48 0.44 10.76
N ALA A 45 0.91 1.67 10.41
CA ALA A 45 1.91 2.42 11.17
C ALA A 45 1.46 2.69 12.61
N PHE A 46 0.17 2.97 12.84
CA PHE A 46 -0.39 3.15 14.18
C PHE A 46 -0.33 1.87 15.00
N LEU A 47 -0.76 0.74 14.43
CA LEU A 47 -0.74 -0.55 15.13
C LEU A 47 0.70 -1.01 15.39
N ASN A 48 1.60 -0.79 14.44
CA ASN A 48 3.01 -1.13 14.60
C ASN A 48 3.68 -0.28 15.69
N PHE A 49 3.40 1.03 15.72
CA PHE A 49 3.82 1.89 16.82
C PHE A 49 3.32 1.38 18.19
N LEU A 50 2.06 0.95 18.29
CA LEU A 50 1.50 0.36 19.51
C LEU A 50 2.23 -0.93 19.91
N VAL A 51 2.52 -1.81 18.95
CA VAL A 51 3.30 -3.05 19.19
C VAL A 51 4.64 -2.70 19.80
N HIS A 52 5.39 -1.78 19.18
CA HIS A 52 6.72 -1.37 19.66
C HIS A 52 6.65 -0.68 21.02
N LEU A 53 5.64 0.15 21.26
CA LEU A 53 5.43 0.78 22.56
C LEU A 53 5.19 -0.27 23.66
N ILE A 54 4.34 -1.26 23.40
CA ILE A 54 4.08 -2.34 24.37
C ILE A 54 5.34 -3.18 24.62
N CYS A 55 6.09 -3.49 23.56
CA CYS A 55 7.34 -4.24 23.67
C CYS A 55 8.42 -3.48 24.47
N SER A 56 8.47 -2.15 24.35
CA SER A 56 9.45 -1.33 25.07
C SER A 56 9.13 -1.15 26.56
N VAL A 57 7.83 -1.19 26.93
CA VAL A 57 7.38 -0.95 28.31
C VAL A 57 7.28 -2.26 29.11
N ARG A 58 7.06 -3.40 28.44
CA ARG A 58 6.80 -4.69 29.10
C ARG A 58 8.01 -5.61 29.02
N HIS A 59 8.30 -6.29 30.14
CA HIS A 59 9.30 -7.37 30.15
C HIS A 59 8.84 -8.56 29.30
N TYR A 60 9.79 -9.19 28.64
CA TYR A 60 9.56 -10.37 27.78
C TYR A 60 8.71 -11.46 28.42
N GLU A 61 8.92 -11.75 29.73
CA GLU A 61 8.18 -12.77 30.49
C GLU A 61 6.67 -12.49 30.53
N ILE A 62 6.26 -11.21 30.57
CA ILE A 62 4.84 -10.82 30.57
C ILE A 62 4.23 -11.03 29.17
N LEU A 63 5.00 -10.78 28.12
CA LEU A 63 4.52 -10.93 26.74
C LEU A 63 4.24 -12.39 26.36
N ILE A 64 4.90 -13.35 27.01
CA ILE A 64 4.70 -14.80 26.81
C ILE A 64 3.48 -15.31 27.57
N SER A 65 2.97 -14.58 28.56
CA SER A 65 1.78 -15.03 29.30
C SER A 65 0.56 -15.14 28.34
N ILE A 66 -0.27 -16.16 28.56
CA ILE A 66 -1.36 -16.54 27.63
C ILE A 66 -2.24 -15.38 27.15
N PRO A 67 -2.76 -14.47 28.02
CA PRO A 67 -3.64 -13.41 27.57
C PRO A 67 -2.92 -12.41 26.67
N TYR A 68 -1.67 -12.06 26.96
CA TYR A 68 -0.89 -11.12 26.14
C TYR A 68 -0.44 -11.75 24.83
N TYR A 69 -0.05 -13.04 24.86
CA TYR A 69 0.28 -13.79 23.64
C TYR A 69 -0.89 -13.82 22.65
N ASN A 70 -2.11 -14.11 23.12
CA ASN A 70 -3.29 -14.14 22.25
C ASN A 70 -3.59 -12.77 21.65
N PHE A 71 -3.45 -11.70 22.44
CA PHE A 71 -3.60 -10.33 21.97
C PHE A 71 -2.54 -9.98 20.91
N PHE A 72 -1.28 -10.30 21.17
CA PHE A 72 -0.18 -10.08 20.24
C PHE A 72 -0.34 -10.86 18.93
N ASN A 73 -0.77 -12.12 19.03
CA ASN A 73 -1.04 -12.96 17.86
C ASN A 73 -2.17 -12.35 17.00
N LEU A 74 -3.25 -11.87 17.62
CA LEU A 74 -4.32 -11.19 16.91
C LEU A 74 -3.81 -9.91 16.22
N LEU A 75 -3.06 -9.09 16.94
CA LEU A 75 -2.52 -7.83 16.44
C LEU A 75 -1.61 -8.04 15.22
N ASN A 76 -0.71 -9.04 15.29
CA ASN A 76 0.14 -9.40 14.16
C ASN A 76 -0.65 -9.92 12.95
N LYS A 77 -1.74 -10.67 13.17
CA LYS A 77 -2.63 -11.08 12.07
C LYS A 77 -3.27 -9.88 11.39
N VAL A 78 -3.73 -8.89 12.17
CA VAL A 78 -4.30 -7.65 11.62
C VAL A 78 -3.25 -6.87 10.82
N LEU A 79 -2.02 -6.74 11.33
CA LEU A 79 -0.91 -6.12 10.60
C LEU A 79 -0.66 -6.81 9.25
N VAL A 80 -0.59 -8.14 9.22
CA VAL A 80 -0.40 -8.89 7.97
C VAL A 80 -1.56 -8.67 7.00
N ILE A 81 -2.80 -8.62 7.48
CA ILE A 81 -3.97 -8.30 6.63
C ILE A 81 -3.83 -6.91 6.02
N LEU A 82 -3.42 -5.91 6.80
CA LEU A 82 -3.20 -4.55 6.30
C LEU A 82 -2.11 -4.50 5.23
N PHE A 83 -0.99 -5.20 5.42
CA PHE A 83 0.04 -5.34 4.39
C PHE A 83 -0.51 -5.96 3.09
N ILE A 84 -1.29 -7.04 3.19
CA ILE A 84 -1.91 -7.66 2.02
C ILE A 84 -2.81 -6.65 1.29
N ILE A 85 -3.65 -5.90 2.00
CA ILE A 85 -4.52 -4.87 1.42
C ILE A 85 -3.72 -3.78 0.73
N ILE A 86 -2.62 -3.32 1.32
CA ILE A 86 -1.76 -2.28 0.74
C ILE A 86 -1.16 -2.75 -0.58
N PHE A 87 -0.52 -3.92 -0.59
CA PHE A 87 0.17 -4.43 -1.78
C PHE A 87 -0.78 -4.94 -2.87
N GLU A 88 -1.94 -5.50 -2.51
CA GLU A 88 -3.03 -5.80 -3.44
C GLU A 88 -3.57 -4.51 -4.09
N SER A 89 -3.80 -3.47 -3.29
CA SER A 89 -4.24 -2.16 -3.78
C SER A 89 -3.19 -1.53 -4.70
N LEU A 90 -1.91 -1.68 -4.39
CA LEU A 90 -0.81 -1.24 -5.26
C LEU A 90 -0.83 -2.00 -6.60
N PHE A 91 -1.03 -3.31 -6.59
CA PHE A 91 -1.21 -4.11 -7.81
C PHE A 91 -2.43 -3.62 -8.63
N CYS A 92 -3.56 -3.36 -7.97
CA CYS A 92 -4.74 -2.78 -8.61
C CYS A 92 -4.43 -1.40 -9.23
N TYR A 93 -3.66 -0.56 -8.57
CA TYR A 93 -3.21 0.74 -9.09
C TYR A 93 -2.42 0.57 -10.40
N VAL A 94 -1.47 -0.37 -10.42
CA VAL A 94 -0.69 -0.70 -11.64
C VAL A 94 -1.59 -1.16 -12.78
N LEU A 95 -2.55 -2.03 -12.50
CA LEU A 95 -3.50 -2.50 -13.50
C LEU A 95 -4.35 -1.35 -14.09
N VAL A 96 -4.75 -0.36 -13.27
CA VAL A 96 -5.50 0.81 -13.76
C VAL A 96 -4.63 1.66 -14.68
N ILE A 97 -3.38 1.90 -14.32
CA ILE A 97 -2.47 2.70 -15.14
C ILE A 97 -2.18 2.00 -16.46
N SER A 98 -1.92 0.69 -16.43
CA SER A 98 -1.48 -0.07 -17.61
C SER A 98 -2.60 -0.37 -18.60
N SER A 99 -3.83 -0.54 -18.12
CA SER A 99 -4.90 -1.15 -18.93
C SER A 99 -6.25 -0.43 -18.80
N GLY A 100 -6.27 0.69 -18.06
CA GLY A 100 -7.50 1.43 -17.82
C GLY A 100 -8.42 0.81 -16.75
N SER A 101 -9.40 1.58 -16.36
CA SER A 101 -10.33 1.23 -15.26
C SER A 101 -11.27 0.07 -15.55
N SER A 102 -11.47 -0.26 -16.83
CA SER A 102 -12.38 -1.34 -17.27
C SER A 102 -11.89 -2.72 -16.87
N LYS A 103 -10.56 -2.95 -16.89
CA LYS A 103 -9.99 -4.26 -16.52
C LYS A 103 -10.19 -4.62 -15.05
N ILE A 104 -10.09 -3.69 -14.13
CA ILE A 104 -10.36 -3.97 -12.69
C ILE A 104 -11.82 -4.32 -12.46
N LYS A 105 -12.74 -3.73 -13.23
CA LYS A 105 -14.18 -4.07 -13.15
C LYS A 105 -14.48 -5.45 -13.73
N SER A 106 -13.58 -6.03 -14.50
CA SER A 106 -13.75 -7.35 -15.10
C SER A 106 -13.81 -8.45 -14.05
N LYS A 107 -14.75 -9.39 -14.18
CA LYS A 107 -14.85 -10.60 -13.35
C LYS A 107 -13.54 -11.41 -13.35
N LYS A 108 -12.79 -11.40 -14.48
CA LYS A 108 -11.49 -12.11 -14.61
C LYS A 108 -10.41 -11.63 -13.64
N VAL A 109 -10.50 -10.40 -13.12
CA VAL A 109 -9.54 -9.86 -12.14
C VAL A 109 -10.14 -9.91 -10.73
N ARG A 110 -11.42 -9.52 -10.59
CA ARG A 110 -12.06 -9.44 -9.26
C ARG A 110 -12.22 -10.80 -8.57
N VAL A 111 -12.62 -11.82 -9.33
CA VAL A 111 -12.85 -13.16 -8.74
C VAL A 111 -11.55 -13.76 -8.20
N PRO A 112 -10.43 -13.81 -8.92
CA PRO A 112 -9.16 -14.29 -8.37
C PRO A 112 -8.70 -13.51 -7.13
N LEU A 113 -8.79 -12.17 -7.13
CA LEU A 113 -8.42 -11.37 -5.96
C LEU A 113 -9.29 -11.70 -4.74
N LEU A 114 -10.60 -11.85 -4.93
CA LEU A 114 -11.50 -12.25 -3.85
C LEU A 114 -11.17 -13.64 -3.30
N ILE A 115 -10.86 -14.60 -4.17
CA ILE A 115 -10.43 -15.95 -3.77
C ILE A 115 -9.13 -15.87 -2.96
N VAL A 116 -8.14 -15.10 -3.43
CA VAL A 116 -6.87 -14.91 -2.72
C VAL A 116 -7.11 -14.31 -1.33
N ASN A 117 -7.99 -13.32 -1.20
CA ASN A 117 -8.32 -12.72 0.10
C ASN A 117 -8.99 -13.71 1.06
N ILE A 118 -9.95 -14.51 0.58
CA ILE A 118 -10.60 -15.54 1.40
C ILE A 118 -9.57 -16.60 1.85
N LEU A 119 -8.73 -17.09 0.94
CA LEU A 119 -7.66 -18.04 1.26
C LEU A 119 -6.67 -17.45 2.27
N SER A 120 -6.30 -16.18 2.12
CA SER A 120 -5.42 -15.50 3.07
C SER A 120 -6.01 -15.43 4.46
N LEU A 121 -7.31 -15.13 4.60
CA LEU A 121 -7.99 -15.11 5.88
C LEU A 121 -8.04 -16.52 6.53
N ILE A 122 -8.28 -17.56 5.73
CA ILE A 122 -8.25 -18.95 6.21
C ILE A 122 -6.86 -19.31 6.72
N VAL A 123 -5.80 -19.06 5.93
CA VAL A 123 -4.42 -19.37 6.34
C VAL A 123 -4.03 -18.61 7.62
N LEU A 124 -4.37 -17.32 7.71
CA LEU A 124 -4.09 -16.50 8.88
C LEU A 124 -4.87 -16.97 10.12
N SER A 125 -6.07 -17.54 9.97
CA SER A 125 -6.83 -18.09 11.10
C SER A 125 -6.06 -19.21 11.82
N PHE A 126 -5.38 -20.06 11.06
CA PHE A 126 -4.60 -21.19 11.60
C PHE A 126 -3.13 -20.84 11.89
N SER A 127 -2.64 -19.70 11.42
CA SER A 127 -1.24 -19.29 11.61
C SER A 127 -0.97 -18.87 13.06
N LYS A 128 0.30 -19.04 13.49
CA LYS A 128 0.77 -18.70 14.83
C LYS A 128 2.03 -17.84 14.73
N ILE A 129 2.26 -17.05 15.78
CA ILE A 129 3.50 -16.33 16.01
C ILE A 129 4.35 -17.06 17.05
N SER A 130 5.65 -16.78 17.04
CA SER A 130 6.59 -17.08 18.11
C SER A 130 7.33 -15.80 18.45
N ILE A 131 7.40 -15.47 19.73
CA ILE A 131 8.10 -14.28 20.21
C ILE A 131 9.48 -14.73 20.64
N ILE A 132 10.52 -14.16 20.05
CA ILE A 132 11.92 -14.46 20.37
C ILE A 132 12.57 -13.21 20.96
N ASN A 133 13.16 -13.37 22.14
CA ASN A 133 14.00 -12.35 22.73
C ASN A 133 15.42 -12.47 22.14
N ALA A 134 15.74 -11.67 21.16
CA ALA A 134 17.11 -11.48 20.71
C ALA A 134 17.70 -10.32 21.52
N ASN A 135 18.90 -10.46 22.07
CA ASN A 135 19.59 -9.58 23.04
C ASN A 135 19.42 -8.05 22.84
N THR A 136 18.92 -7.61 21.73
CA THR A 136 18.72 -6.19 21.36
C THR A 136 17.29 -5.83 21.01
N ALA A 137 16.41 -6.81 20.73
CA ALA A 137 15.03 -6.55 20.28
C ALA A 137 14.13 -7.77 20.48
N ILE A 138 12.84 -7.53 20.71
CA ILE A 138 11.81 -8.58 20.69
C ILE A 138 11.38 -8.78 19.24
N ASN A 139 11.69 -9.95 18.69
CA ASN A 139 11.35 -10.29 17.33
C ASN A 139 10.13 -11.22 17.28
N VAL A 140 9.21 -10.93 16.38
CA VAL A 140 8.06 -11.77 16.08
C VAL A 140 8.38 -12.61 14.84
N VAL A 141 8.43 -13.93 15.02
CA VAL A 141 8.66 -14.90 13.95
C VAL A 141 7.52 -15.91 13.89
N GLY A 142 7.47 -16.75 12.87
CA GLY A 142 6.50 -17.83 12.76
C GLY A 142 5.72 -17.80 11.45
N SER A 143 4.68 -18.61 11.36
CA SER A 143 3.91 -18.78 10.13
C SER A 143 3.14 -17.52 9.72
N THR A 144 2.72 -16.68 10.67
CA THR A 144 1.99 -15.44 10.37
C THR A 144 2.84 -14.42 9.60
N PRO A 145 3.99 -13.94 10.10
CA PRO A 145 4.82 -13.00 9.35
C PRO A 145 5.40 -13.62 8.06
N THR A 146 5.78 -14.91 8.08
CA THR A 146 6.28 -15.59 6.87
C THR A 146 5.24 -15.59 5.75
N PHE A 147 3.97 -15.85 6.09
CA PHE A 147 2.89 -15.77 5.11
C PHE A 147 2.70 -14.32 4.58
N GLY A 148 2.80 -13.33 5.46
CA GLY A 148 2.76 -11.91 5.07
C GLY A 148 3.84 -11.58 4.03
N TYR A 149 5.10 -11.91 4.31
CA TYR A 149 6.21 -11.69 3.37
C TYR A 149 6.02 -12.42 2.03
N PHE A 150 5.51 -13.65 2.06
CA PHE A 150 5.18 -14.39 0.86
C PHE A 150 4.15 -13.64 0.00
N MET A 151 3.06 -13.17 0.60
CA MET A 151 1.99 -12.43 -0.11
C MET A 151 2.48 -11.10 -0.67
N ILE A 152 3.29 -10.36 0.08
CA ILE A 152 3.95 -9.13 -0.40
C ILE A 152 4.78 -9.46 -1.64
N GLY A 153 5.63 -10.49 -1.58
CA GLY A 153 6.45 -10.94 -2.71
C GLY A 153 5.63 -11.26 -3.95
N VAL A 154 4.49 -11.96 -3.79
CA VAL A 154 3.58 -12.28 -4.90
C VAL A 154 3.03 -11.00 -5.55
N PHE A 155 2.44 -10.07 -4.77
CA PHE A 155 1.84 -8.86 -5.33
C PHE A 155 2.87 -7.91 -5.94
N VAL A 156 4.05 -7.78 -5.32
CA VAL A 156 5.14 -6.97 -5.86
C VAL A 156 5.64 -7.57 -7.19
N THR A 157 5.84 -8.87 -7.25
CA THR A 157 6.27 -9.55 -8.50
C THR A 157 5.23 -9.38 -9.60
N LEU A 158 3.94 -9.57 -9.31
CA LEU A 158 2.86 -9.36 -10.27
C LEU A 158 2.83 -7.90 -10.76
N SER A 159 3.01 -6.94 -9.87
CA SER A 159 3.08 -5.51 -10.20
C SER A 159 4.26 -5.21 -11.14
N LEU A 160 5.44 -5.79 -10.87
CA LEU A 160 6.61 -5.65 -11.72
C LEU A 160 6.41 -6.27 -13.10
N ILE A 161 5.84 -7.48 -13.20
CA ILE A 161 5.56 -8.13 -14.48
C ILE A 161 4.65 -7.24 -15.34
N VAL A 162 3.59 -6.67 -14.76
CA VAL A 162 2.69 -5.75 -15.47
C VAL A 162 3.41 -4.48 -15.89
N THR A 163 4.27 -3.93 -15.04
CA THR A 163 5.07 -2.73 -15.34
C THR A 163 6.05 -3.00 -16.48
N ILE A 164 6.78 -4.11 -16.44
CA ILE A 164 7.75 -4.50 -17.48
C ILE A 164 7.05 -4.72 -18.83
N LYS A 165 5.89 -5.38 -18.84
CA LYS A 165 5.10 -5.55 -20.08
C LYS A 165 4.71 -4.23 -20.74
N ASN A 166 4.57 -3.17 -19.96
CA ASN A 166 4.20 -1.84 -20.45
C ASN A 166 5.38 -0.87 -20.53
N MET A 167 6.63 -1.38 -20.51
CA MET A 167 7.86 -0.56 -20.46
C MET A 167 7.98 0.43 -21.62
N ARG A 168 7.38 0.15 -22.78
CA ARG A 168 7.39 1.08 -23.94
C ARG A 168 6.61 2.36 -23.71
N ASN A 169 5.68 2.36 -22.74
CA ASN A 169 4.79 3.48 -22.39
C ASN A 169 4.97 3.88 -20.91
N ILE A 170 6.22 3.85 -20.41
CA ILE A 170 6.49 4.23 -19.01
C ILE A 170 6.16 5.71 -18.82
N ASP A 171 5.12 5.96 -18.04
CA ASP A 171 4.75 7.26 -17.50
C ASP A 171 5.31 7.39 -16.06
N LYS A 172 5.49 8.62 -15.59
CA LYS A 172 5.90 8.96 -14.20
C LYS A 172 5.03 8.24 -13.15
N ARG A 173 3.81 7.83 -13.51
CA ARG A 173 2.87 7.10 -12.66
C ARG A 173 3.34 5.70 -12.23
N TYR A 174 4.33 5.10 -12.92
CA TYR A 174 4.93 3.82 -12.52
C TYR A 174 6.08 3.98 -11.51
N LEU A 175 6.55 5.20 -11.28
CA LEU A 175 7.65 5.49 -10.37
C LEU A 175 7.45 4.93 -8.95
N PRO A 176 6.26 5.02 -8.32
CA PRO A 176 6.04 4.45 -6.98
C PRO A 176 6.35 2.96 -6.89
N ILE A 177 6.10 2.19 -7.95
CA ILE A 177 6.31 0.74 -7.97
C ILE A 177 7.78 0.40 -8.05
N ILE A 178 8.52 1.13 -8.87
CA ILE A 178 9.97 0.93 -9.02
C ILE A 178 10.66 1.26 -7.70
N VAL A 179 10.26 2.38 -7.09
CA VAL A 179 10.86 2.83 -5.83
C VAL A 179 10.54 1.88 -4.69
N ILE A 180 9.28 1.40 -4.54
CA ILE A 180 8.96 0.46 -3.46
C ILE A 180 9.72 -0.86 -3.60
N PHE A 181 9.94 -1.34 -4.83
CA PHE A 181 10.74 -2.53 -5.06
C PHE A 181 12.19 -2.34 -4.58
N ILE A 182 12.81 -1.21 -4.89
CA ILE A 182 14.16 -0.88 -4.43
C ILE A 182 14.19 -0.74 -2.90
N LEU A 183 13.19 -0.06 -2.31
CA LEU A 183 13.10 0.11 -0.87
C LEU A 183 12.93 -1.24 -0.13
N LEU A 184 12.13 -2.17 -0.66
CA LEU A 184 11.98 -3.49 -0.06
C LEU A 184 13.30 -4.28 -0.07
N ILE A 185 14.10 -4.18 -1.14
CA ILE A 185 15.44 -4.78 -1.19
C ILE A 185 16.35 -4.15 -0.12
N ILE A 186 16.34 -2.82 0.00
CA ILE A 186 17.11 -2.10 1.01
C ILE A 186 16.66 -2.51 2.42
N CYS A 187 15.36 -2.57 2.69
CA CYS A 187 14.82 -3.00 3.99
C CYS A 187 15.28 -4.41 4.34
N TYR A 188 15.23 -5.33 3.38
CA TYR A 188 15.68 -6.70 3.58
C TYR A 188 17.19 -6.75 3.88
N ALA A 189 18.00 -6.01 3.14
CA ALA A 189 19.44 -5.92 3.38
C ALA A 189 19.74 -5.35 4.78
N VAL A 190 19.08 -4.24 5.15
CA VAL A 190 19.27 -3.63 6.49
C VAL A 190 18.88 -4.58 7.60
N THR A 191 17.80 -5.33 7.47
CA THR A 191 17.36 -6.32 8.48
C THR A 191 18.41 -7.43 8.70
N ILE A 192 19.18 -7.79 7.66
CA ILE A 192 20.28 -8.77 7.78
C ILE A 192 21.47 -8.18 8.56
N PHE A 193 21.85 -6.92 8.25
CA PHE A 193 23.05 -6.30 8.83
C PHE A 193 22.79 -5.67 10.21
N ILE A 194 21.57 -5.21 10.46
CA ILE A 194 21.17 -4.52 11.70
C ILE A 194 19.86 -5.16 12.21
N PRO A 195 19.95 -6.32 12.90
CA PRO A 195 18.77 -6.98 13.46
C PRO A 195 18.03 -6.03 14.42
N GLY A 196 16.71 -5.92 14.28
CA GLY A 196 15.86 -5.05 15.10
C GLY A 196 15.57 -3.68 14.48
N MET A 197 16.21 -3.29 13.39
CA MET A 197 15.85 -2.07 12.66
C MET A 197 14.74 -2.34 11.64
N ILE A 198 13.55 -1.83 11.92
CA ILE A 198 12.38 -2.03 11.08
C ILE A 198 12.15 -0.77 10.23
N LEU A 199 12.38 -0.89 8.92
CA LEU A 199 12.24 0.21 7.95
C LEU A 199 10.98 0.12 7.09
N TYR A 200 10.11 -0.89 7.31
CA TYR A 200 8.95 -1.12 6.46
C TYR A 200 7.96 0.05 6.50
N ASP A 201 7.68 0.61 7.69
CA ASP A 201 6.77 1.74 7.87
C ASP A 201 7.25 2.97 7.12
N LEU A 202 8.56 3.25 7.21
CA LEU A 202 9.18 4.37 6.48
C LEU A 202 9.07 4.15 4.97
N SER A 203 9.28 2.93 4.50
CA SER A 203 9.16 2.59 3.07
C SER A 203 7.73 2.75 2.56
N LEU A 204 6.72 2.35 3.34
CA LEU A 204 5.31 2.57 3.02
C LEU A 204 4.95 4.06 3.03
N THR A 205 5.50 4.81 3.98
CA THR A 205 5.32 6.26 4.05
C THR A 205 5.87 6.93 2.79
N ILE A 206 7.09 6.60 2.38
CA ILE A 206 7.71 7.11 1.14
C ILE A 206 6.85 6.73 -0.08
N LEU A 207 6.35 5.48 -0.15
CA LEU A 207 5.43 5.04 -1.20
C LEU A 207 4.19 5.93 -1.27
N CYS A 208 3.54 6.21 -0.13
CA CYS A 208 2.34 7.06 -0.06
C CYS A 208 2.63 8.49 -0.56
N TYR A 209 3.76 9.09 -0.17
CA TYR A 209 4.18 10.40 -0.67
C TYR A 209 4.45 10.40 -2.18
N LEU A 210 5.16 9.41 -2.69
CA LEU A 210 5.41 9.28 -4.13
C LEU A 210 4.12 9.10 -4.92
N MET A 211 3.19 8.29 -4.43
CA MET A 211 1.88 8.13 -5.05
C MET A 211 1.09 9.44 -5.03
N PHE A 212 1.10 10.17 -3.91
CA PHE A 212 0.45 11.46 -3.80
C PHE A 212 1.00 12.43 -4.86
N PHE A 213 2.30 12.61 -4.94
CA PHE A 213 2.92 13.51 -5.92
C PHE A 213 2.72 13.07 -7.37
N THR A 214 2.70 11.76 -7.66
CA THR A 214 2.49 11.27 -9.03
C THR A 214 1.04 11.34 -9.48
N ILE A 215 0.08 11.21 -8.57
CA ILE A 215 -1.35 11.34 -8.86
C ILE A 215 -1.76 12.80 -8.96
N GLU A 216 -1.22 13.65 -8.08
CA GLU A 216 -1.53 15.08 -7.97
C GLU A 216 -0.62 15.96 -8.82
N ASN A 217 0.18 15.39 -9.74
CA ASN A 217 1.05 16.16 -10.61
C ASN A 217 0.24 17.25 -11.35
N PRO A 218 0.57 18.55 -11.18
CA PRO A 218 -0.14 19.65 -11.79
C PRO A 218 -0.21 19.56 -13.33
N ASP A 219 0.84 19.01 -13.97
CA ASP A 219 0.87 18.78 -15.41
C ASP A 219 -0.21 17.79 -15.85
N ALA A 220 -0.42 16.71 -15.09
CA ALA A 220 -1.45 15.72 -15.38
C ALA A 220 -2.86 16.28 -15.14
N LYS A 221 -3.02 17.20 -14.18
CA LYS A 221 -4.30 17.88 -13.91
C LYS A 221 -4.63 18.87 -15.02
N MET A 222 -3.68 19.70 -15.41
CA MET A 222 -3.81 20.66 -16.51
C MET A 222 -4.11 19.96 -17.85
N LEU A 223 -3.40 18.88 -18.16
CA LEU A 223 -3.62 18.09 -19.37
C LEU A 223 -5.05 17.52 -19.41
N ARG A 224 -5.58 17.06 -18.29
CA ARG A 224 -6.96 16.55 -18.18
C ARG A 224 -8.01 17.64 -18.33
N GLU A 225 -7.76 18.83 -17.82
CA GLU A 225 -8.66 19.97 -17.98
C GLU A 225 -8.69 20.42 -19.46
N VAL A 226 -7.53 20.42 -20.13
CA VAL A 226 -7.43 20.68 -21.57
C VAL A 226 -8.15 19.62 -22.40
N TYR A 227 -7.98 18.32 -22.09
CA TYR A 227 -8.71 17.27 -22.80
C TYR A 227 -10.22 17.36 -22.60
N LYS A 228 -10.71 17.67 -21.38
CA LYS A 228 -12.14 17.87 -21.13
C LYS A 228 -12.69 19.09 -21.86
N ALA A 229 -11.94 20.20 -21.86
CA ALA A 229 -12.34 21.40 -22.59
C ALA A 229 -12.40 21.14 -24.10
N LYS A 230 -11.46 20.37 -24.63
CA LYS A 230 -11.47 19.94 -26.04
C LYS A 230 -12.68 19.06 -26.37
N GLU A 231 -12.97 18.04 -25.55
CA GLU A 231 -14.12 17.15 -25.74
C GLU A 231 -15.45 17.93 -25.73
N ILE A 232 -15.60 18.90 -24.81
CA ILE A 232 -16.78 19.77 -24.77
C ILE A 232 -16.86 20.63 -26.03
N SER A 233 -15.72 21.17 -26.51
CA SER A 233 -15.67 21.98 -27.72
C SER A 233 -16.01 21.15 -28.97
N ASP A 234 -15.47 19.94 -29.08
CA ASP A 234 -15.72 19.04 -30.21
C ASP A 234 -17.21 18.63 -30.26
N ASN A 235 -17.83 18.33 -29.12
CA ASN A 235 -19.27 18.03 -29.02
C ASN A 235 -20.14 19.23 -29.40
N ALA A 236 -19.80 20.43 -28.93
CA ALA A 236 -20.52 21.67 -29.27
C ALA A 236 -20.41 21.99 -30.77
N ASN A 237 -19.24 21.76 -31.37
CA ASN A 237 -19.09 21.92 -32.84
C ASN A 237 -19.90 20.89 -33.62
N TYR A 238 -19.96 19.65 -33.18
CA TYR A 238 -20.77 18.59 -33.78
C TYR A 238 -22.28 18.93 -33.73
N GLU A 239 -22.77 19.39 -32.56
CA GLU A 239 -24.15 19.86 -32.43
C GLU A 239 -24.46 21.07 -33.35
N LYS A 240 -23.51 21.99 -33.51
CA LYS A 240 -23.62 23.14 -34.40
C LYS A 240 -23.69 22.72 -35.87
N GLU A 241 -22.88 21.74 -36.27
CA GLU A 241 -22.93 21.20 -37.65
C GLU A 241 -24.29 20.53 -37.94
N ILE A 242 -24.81 19.72 -37.01
CA ILE A 242 -26.17 19.11 -37.16
C ILE A 242 -27.23 20.19 -37.29
N PHE A 243 -27.12 21.29 -36.54
CA PHE A 243 -28.11 22.37 -36.58
C PHE A 243 -28.05 23.16 -37.90
N ILE A 244 -26.89 23.26 -38.55
CA ILE A 244 -26.70 23.96 -39.83
C ILE A 244 -27.19 23.11 -41.02
N TYR A 245 -27.14 21.76 -40.93
CA TYR A 245 -27.52 20.85 -42.00
C TYR A 245 -28.98 20.36 -41.93
N ASN A 246 -29.74 20.72 -40.90
CA ASN A 246 -31.20 20.53 -40.78
C ASN A 246 -31.95 21.83 -41.03
#